data_5507bddc34160f137543bfec738fdecc
#
_entry.id   5507bddc34160f137543bfec738fdecc
#
_cell.length_a   1.000
_cell.length_b   1.000
_cell.length_c   1.000
_cell.angle_alpha   90.00
_cell.angle_beta   90.00
_cell.angle_gamma   90.00
#
_symmetry.space_group_name_H-M   'P 1'
#
loop_
_entity.id
_entity.type
_entity.pdbx_description
1 polymer ?
#
loop_
_entity_poly.entity_id
_entity_poly.type
_entity_poly.pdbx_seq_one_letter_code
_entity_poly.pdbx_strand_id
1 'polypeptide(L)'
;MSDLLHACPHLQADCDRLLQLVNAEPNLRSFDSTPVQMSLRKAISPTFEIVFAGPFSAGKSMLINALLERELLYSAQGHATGTICRVAYAEPDQERAVLTFYTEGEIQQQVADISDRLRFSQRVDIGDANSVQKAIQLATQVIEEEGGEGRSQRAREANGLKLLLQGYQANADRIHPTVNNSFSMDGLGFGTIAEASNYARQGANSAVLKKIEYYCHHPLLAGGNVLIDTPGIDAPIKEHAELAYRCINDPEASAVIVVYQIATSGEIIQEEIDLLEKIKANPGLRDRVFHVINRIDQTWFDPNLREKVNTTIAKSFSSPPDRLYRTSGLLGFYGSLLLKCGERDRYGLDSIFANEISELKLRTDAPKFNELPHRTGRWGF
;
A
#
# COMPACT_ATOMS: atom_id res chain seq x y z
N MET A 1 -2.97 -21.22 -8.74
CA MET A 1 -4.44 -21.53 -8.89
C MET A 1 -4.70 -22.71 -9.77
N SER A 2 -3.98 -22.94 -10.89
CA SER A 2 -4.07 -24.18 -11.66
C SER A 2 -3.89 -25.42 -10.78
N ASP A 3 -2.98 -25.40 -9.82
CA ASP A 3 -2.68 -26.52 -8.91
C ASP A 3 -3.81 -26.78 -7.89
N LEU A 4 -4.50 -25.73 -7.40
CA LEU A 4 -5.66 -25.87 -6.51
C LEU A 4 -6.88 -26.44 -7.24
N LEU A 5 -7.13 -26.01 -8.48
CA LEU A 5 -8.18 -26.58 -9.33
C LEU A 5 -7.86 -28.02 -9.73
N HIS A 6 -6.57 -28.38 -9.90
CA HIS A 6 -6.15 -29.76 -10.08
C HIS A 6 -6.32 -30.62 -8.81
N ALA A 7 -6.11 -30.03 -7.63
CA ALA A 7 -6.32 -30.70 -6.34
C ALA A 7 -7.82 -30.90 -6.00
N CYS A 8 -8.69 -30.01 -6.49
CA CYS A 8 -10.14 -30.04 -6.25
C CYS A 8 -10.92 -29.86 -7.56
N PRO A 9 -10.91 -30.84 -8.49
CA PRO A 9 -11.50 -30.70 -9.82
C PRO A 9 -13.03 -30.50 -9.82
N HIS A 10 -13.70 -30.84 -8.72
CA HIS A 10 -15.14 -30.68 -8.56
C HIS A 10 -15.54 -29.42 -7.78
N LEU A 11 -14.58 -28.61 -7.31
CA LEU A 11 -14.84 -27.46 -6.43
C LEU A 11 -15.91 -26.51 -7.02
N GLN A 12 -15.81 -26.18 -8.30
CA GLN A 12 -16.81 -25.35 -8.97
C GLN A 12 -18.21 -25.98 -8.92
N ALA A 13 -18.33 -27.23 -9.31
CA ALA A 13 -19.60 -27.94 -9.34
C ALA A 13 -20.19 -28.11 -7.93
N ASP A 14 -19.36 -28.35 -6.92
CA ASP A 14 -19.79 -28.48 -5.53
C ASP A 14 -20.24 -27.13 -4.96
N CYS A 15 -19.55 -26.04 -5.28
CA CYS A 15 -19.97 -24.68 -4.92
C CYS A 15 -21.30 -24.31 -5.59
N ASP A 16 -21.46 -24.58 -6.87
CA ASP A 16 -22.71 -24.31 -7.59
C ASP A 16 -23.89 -25.11 -7.00
N ARG A 17 -23.64 -26.37 -6.63
CA ARG A 17 -24.62 -27.22 -5.97
C ARG A 17 -25.02 -26.70 -4.59
N LEU A 18 -24.05 -26.28 -3.79
CA LEU A 18 -24.31 -25.67 -2.47
C LEU A 18 -25.12 -24.38 -2.60
N LEU A 19 -24.78 -23.51 -3.55
CA LEU A 19 -25.54 -22.29 -3.82
C LEU A 19 -26.98 -22.59 -4.23
N GLN A 20 -27.20 -23.60 -5.08
CA GLN A 20 -28.54 -24.05 -5.45
C GLN A 20 -29.34 -24.56 -4.24
N LEU A 21 -28.73 -25.37 -3.35
CA LEU A 21 -29.37 -25.88 -2.14
C LEU A 21 -29.75 -24.74 -1.18
N VAL A 22 -28.83 -23.79 -0.94
CA VAL A 22 -29.10 -22.63 -0.08
C VAL A 22 -30.27 -21.80 -0.61
N ASN A 23 -30.38 -21.60 -1.92
CA ASN A 23 -31.45 -20.85 -2.54
C ASN A 23 -32.76 -21.62 -2.62
N ALA A 24 -32.72 -22.95 -2.70
CA ALA A 24 -33.91 -23.81 -2.81
C ALA A 24 -34.57 -24.09 -1.47
N GLU A 25 -33.84 -24.15 -0.37
CA GLU A 25 -34.31 -24.54 0.95
C GLU A 25 -35.14 -23.41 1.61
N PRO A 26 -36.46 -23.62 1.85
CA PRO A 26 -37.33 -22.58 2.40
C PRO A 26 -36.87 -22.06 3.77
N ASN A 27 -36.31 -22.94 4.61
CA ASN A 27 -35.86 -22.57 5.95
C ASN A 27 -34.62 -21.68 5.92
N LEU A 28 -33.82 -21.72 4.86
CA LEU A 28 -32.63 -20.88 4.68
C LEU A 28 -32.94 -19.51 4.04
N ARG A 29 -34.16 -19.37 3.45
CA ARG A 29 -34.55 -18.08 2.84
C ARG A 29 -34.71 -16.93 3.83
N SER A 30 -34.94 -17.24 5.12
CA SER A 30 -35.03 -16.24 6.19
C SER A 30 -33.67 -15.82 6.72
N PHE A 31 -32.59 -16.52 6.38
CA PHE A 31 -31.24 -16.18 6.75
C PHE A 31 -30.57 -15.36 5.65
N ASP A 32 -29.77 -14.39 6.06
CA ASP A 32 -28.87 -13.71 5.13
C ASP A 32 -27.80 -14.69 4.64
N SER A 33 -28.00 -15.26 3.47
CA SER A 33 -27.08 -16.19 2.83
C SER A 33 -25.94 -15.48 2.09
N THR A 34 -25.94 -14.14 2.04
CA THR A 34 -24.94 -13.33 1.32
C THR A 34 -23.50 -13.68 1.71
N PRO A 35 -23.14 -13.79 3.02
CA PRO A 35 -21.76 -14.13 3.41
C PRO A 35 -21.33 -15.51 2.91
N VAL A 36 -22.24 -16.49 2.93
CA VAL A 36 -21.96 -17.85 2.43
C VAL A 36 -21.77 -17.84 0.91
N GLN A 37 -22.66 -17.16 0.18
CA GLN A 37 -22.54 -17.02 -1.27
C GLN A 37 -21.24 -16.32 -1.68
N MET A 38 -20.85 -15.27 -0.98
CA MET A 38 -19.59 -14.57 -1.21
C MET A 38 -18.40 -15.48 -0.97
N SER A 39 -18.37 -16.24 0.14
CA SER A 39 -17.31 -17.19 0.45
C SER A 39 -17.18 -18.30 -0.61
N LEU A 40 -18.30 -18.83 -1.09
CA LEU A 40 -18.32 -19.84 -2.15
C LEU A 40 -17.80 -19.28 -3.48
N ARG A 41 -18.28 -18.10 -3.89
CA ARG A 41 -17.78 -17.41 -5.10
C ARG A 41 -16.29 -17.16 -5.02
N LYS A 42 -15.79 -16.76 -3.85
CA LYS A 42 -14.38 -16.53 -3.61
C LYS A 42 -13.56 -17.80 -3.72
N ALA A 43 -14.06 -18.94 -3.21
CA ALA A 43 -13.35 -20.22 -3.29
C ALA A 43 -13.10 -20.66 -4.75
N ILE A 44 -13.95 -20.23 -5.68
CA ILE A 44 -13.82 -20.51 -7.12
C ILE A 44 -13.27 -19.34 -7.93
N SER A 45 -12.95 -18.21 -7.28
CA SER A 45 -12.38 -17.03 -7.96
C SER A 45 -11.04 -17.37 -8.62
N PRO A 46 -10.81 -16.91 -9.86
CA PRO A 46 -9.53 -17.04 -10.51
C PRO A 46 -8.45 -16.15 -9.89
N THR A 47 -8.82 -15.23 -9.00
CA THR A 47 -7.89 -14.28 -8.38
C THR A 47 -7.82 -14.48 -6.87
N PHE A 48 -6.61 -14.28 -6.32
CA PHE A 48 -6.32 -14.28 -4.89
C PHE A 48 -5.84 -12.89 -4.49
N GLU A 49 -6.74 -12.06 -3.96
CA GLU A 49 -6.44 -10.68 -3.62
C GLU A 49 -5.78 -10.58 -2.24
N ILE A 50 -4.60 -9.96 -2.22
CA ILE A 50 -3.76 -9.76 -1.03
C ILE A 50 -3.68 -8.26 -0.75
N VAL A 51 -4.36 -7.82 0.29
CA VAL A 51 -4.40 -6.41 0.71
C VAL A 51 -3.25 -6.12 1.68
N PHE A 52 -2.42 -5.13 1.36
CA PHE A 52 -1.41 -4.60 2.25
C PHE A 52 -1.96 -3.37 2.97
N ALA A 53 -2.06 -3.45 4.29
CA ALA A 53 -2.61 -2.43 5.16
C ALA A 53 -1.62 -2.04 6.26
N GLY A 54 -1.83 -0.89 6.90
CA GLY A 54 -1.00 -0.41 8.00
C GLY A 54 -0.76 1.08 7.91
N PRO A 55 -0.01 1.66 8.86
CA PRO A 55 0.28 3.08 8.89
C PRO A 55 1.02 3.55 7.63
N PHE A 56 0.98 4.86 7.39
CA PHE A 56 1.67 5.47 6.26
C PHE A 56 3.13 5.07 6.27
N SER A 57 3.98 5.30 7.00
CA SER A 57 5.41 4.99 6.93
C SER A 57 5.79 3.53 7.27
N ALA A 58 4.87 2.60 7.36
CA ALA A 58 5.19 1.19 7.68
C ALA A 58 6.00 0.46 6.59
N GLY A 59 6.02 1.00 5.37
CA GLY A 59 6.80 0.44 4.25
C GLY A 59 6.05 -0.59 3.43
N LYS A 60 4.71 -0.49 3.32
CA LYS A 60 3.85 -1.36 2.50
C LYS A 60 4.31 -1.44 1.05
N SER A 61 4.40 -0.28 0.38
CA SER A 61 4.83 -0.17 -1.02
C SER A 61 6.24 -0.71 -1.24
N MET A 62 7.17 -0.44 -0.30
CA MET A 62 8.53 -0.99 -0.37
C MET A 62 8.54 -2.51 -0.22
N LEU A 63 7.69 -3.06 0.64
CA LEU A 63 7.57 -4.52 0.79
C LEU A 63 7.02 -5.16 -0.49
N ILE A 64 6.02 -4.55 -1.12
CA ILE A 64 5.49 -5.01 -2.41
C ILE A 64 6.56 -4.92 -3.51
N ASN A 65 7.30 -3.80 -3.59
CA ASN A 65 8.41 -3.66 -4.54
C ASN A 65 9.49 -4.73 -4.33
N ALA A 66 9.78 -5.08 -3.06
CA ALA A 66 10.72 -6.16 -2.73
C ALA A 66 10.20 -7.54 -3.19
N LEU A 67 8.90 -7.82 -3.01
CA LEU A 67 8.26 -9.05 -3.47
C LEU A 67 8.23 -9.18 -5.00
N LEU A 68 8.07 -8.05 -5.70
CA LEU A 68 8.08 -7.97 -7.17
C LEU A 68 9.48 -7.81 -7.75
N GLU A 69 10.50 -7.63 -6.89
CA GLU A 69 11.89 -7.39 -7.28
C GLU A 69 12.01 -6.24 -8.32
N ARG A 70 11.09 -5.27 -8.21
CA ARG A 70 10.92 -4.18 -9.17
C ARG A 70 10.37 -2.94 -8.47
N GLU A 71 10.92 -1.76 -8.76
CA GLU A 71 10.41 -0.50 -8.24
C GLU A 71 9.19 -0.02 -9.04
N LEU A 72 8.01 -0.45 -8.62
CA LEU A 72 6.74 -0.16 -9.29
C LEU A 72 5.88 0.82 -8.49
N LEU A 73 5.84 0.66 -7.16
CA LEU A 73 5.02 1.48 -6.28
C LEU A 73 5.83 2.59 -5.64
N TYR A 74 5.15 3.69 -5.31
CA TYR A 74 5.79 4.81 -4.62
C TYR A 74 6.11 4.47 -3.16
N SER A 75 7.37 4.65 -2.76
CA SER A 75 7.84 4.31 -1.43
C SER A 75 8.58 5.44 -0.71
N ALA A 76 8.54 6.68 -1.23
CA ALA A 76 9.26 7.80 -0.60
C ALA A 76 8.65 8.21 0.74
N GLN A 77 9.52 8.61 1.66
CA GLN A 77 9.13 9.15 2.95
C GLN A 77 8.53 10.56 2.77
N GLY A 78 7.36 10.79 3.37
CA GLY A 78 6.80 12.14 3.51
C GLY A 78 5.55 12.47 2.68
N HIS A 79 5.13 11.64 1.74
CA HIS A 79 3.91 11.89 0.96
C HIS A 79 2.87 10.80 1.19
N ALA A 80 1.71 11.18 1.70
CA ALA A 80 0.59 10.26 1.88
C ALA A 80 0.03 9.84 0.51
N THR A 81 0.26 8.59 0.11
CA THR A 81 -0.43 8.01 -1.05
C THR A 81 -1.89 7.79 -0.68
N GLY A 82 -2.78 8.64 -1.21
CA GLY A 82 -4.24 8.43 -1.12
C GLY A 82 -4.77 7.42 -2.12
N THR A 83 -3.90 6.89 -2.95
CA THR A 83 -4.21 6.09 -4.13
C THR A 83 -4.14 4.60 -3.81
N ILE A 84 -5.13 3.84 -4.23
CA ILE A 84 -5.06 2.38 -4.24
C ILE A 84 -4.22 1.95 -5.44
N CYS A 85 -3.19 1.14 -5.20
CA CYS A 85 -2.43 0.51 -6.26
C CYS A 85 -2.74 -0.98 -6.31
N ARG A 86 -3.16 -1.48 -7.47
CA ARG A 86 -3.44 -2.89 -7.73
C ARG A 86 -2.41 -3.44 -8.70
N VAL A 87 -1.77 -4.55 -8.34
CA VAL A 87 -0.77 -5.22 -9.19
C VAL A 87 -1.25 -6.61 -9.51
N ALA A 88 -1.41 -6.92 -10.79
CA ALA A 88 -1.89 -8.19 -11.31
C ALA A 88 -0.95 -8.73 -12.40
N TYR A 89 -1.13 -9.99 -12.76
CA TYR A 89 -0.33 -10.63 -13.80
C TYR A 89 -0.64 -10.10 -15.20
N ALA A 90 0.40 -10.00 -16.01
CA ALA A 90 0.35 -9.95 -17.47
C ALA A 90 1.51 -10.73 -18.07
N GLU A 91 1.36 -11.15 -19.31
CA GLU A 91 2.48 -11.67 -20.09
C GLU A 91 3.50 -10.56 -20.39
N PRO A 92 4.79 -10.87 -20.66
CA PRO A 92 5.84 -9.87 -20.81
C PRO A 92 5.56 -8.81 -21.90
N ASP A 93 4.88 -9.20 -22.98
CA ASP A 93 4.49 -8.36 -24.12
C ASP A 93 3.17 -7.60 -23.89
N GLN A 94 2.48 -7.86 -22.77
CA GLN A 94 1.19 -7.28 -22.40
C GLN A 94 1.26 -6.44 -21.12
N GLU A 95 2.47 -6.12 -20.67
CA GLU A 95 2.65 -5.25 -19.51
C GLU A 95 2.00 -3.88 -19.78
N ARG A 96 1.19 -3.42 -18.85
CA ARG A 96 0.45 -2.15 -18.97
C ARG A 96 0.11 -1.55 -17.62
N ALA A 97 -0.20 -0.26 -17.63
CA ALA A 97 -0.76 0.45 -16.50
C ALA A 97 -2.06 1.16 -16.90
N VAL A 98 -3.00 1.24 -15.96
CA VAL A 98 -4.23 2.01 -16.07
C VAL A 98 -4.31 2.95 -14.88
N LEU A 99 -4.46 4.25 -15.15
CA LEU A 99 -4.52 5.30 -14.16
C LEU A 99 -5.91 5.91 -14.14
N THR A 100 -6.56 5.90 -12.99
CA THR A 100 -7.91 6.45 -12.80
C THR A 100 -7.82 7.70 -11.95
N PHE A 101 -8.35 8.81 -12.46
CA PHE A 101 -8.36 10.10 -11.78
C PHE A 101 -9.59 10.27 -10.90
N TYR A 102 -9.48 11.05 -9.84
CA TYR A 102 -10.63 11.59 -9.12
C TYR A 102 -11.43 12.52 -10.03
N THR A 103 -12.72 12.67 -9.76
CA THR A 103 -13.55 13.70 -10.39
C THR A 103 -13.24 15.07 -9.80
N GLU A 104 -13.57 16.14 -10.52
CA GLU A 104 -13.53 17.51 -9.98
C GLU A 104 -14.33 17.65 -8.67
N GLY A 105 -15.52 17.03 -8.63
CA GLY A 105 -16.37 17.05 -7.43
C GLY A 105 -15.69 16.39 -6.22
N GLU A 106 -15.03 15.24 -6.41
CA GLU A 106 -14.28 14.56 -5.35
C GLU A 106 -13.07 15.39 -4.90
N ILE A 107 -12.33 16.00 -5.82
CA ILE A 107 -11.19 16.88 -5.50
C ILE A 107 -11.68 18.11 -4.73
N GLN A 108 -12.75 18.77 -5.20
CA GLN A 108 -13.32 19.94 -4.53
C GLN A 108 -13.76 19.60 -3.10
N GLN A 109 -14.34 18.43 -2.88
CA GLN A 109 -14.71 17.97 -1.53
C GLN A 109 -13.48 17.76 -0.65
N GLN A 110 -12.45 17.06 -1.14
CA GLN A 110 -11.19 16.86 -0.38
C GLN A 110 -10.51 18.19 -0.05
N VAL A 111 -10.48 19.12 -1.00
CA VAL A 111 -9.94 20.48 -0.78
C VAL A 111 -10.71 21.20 0.31
N ALA A 112 -12.04 21.13 0.30
CA ALA A 112 -12.88 21.74 1.33
C ALA A 112 -12.59 21.14 2.72
N ASP A 113 -12.59 19.81 2.83
CA ASP A 113 -12.39 19.09 4.08
C ASP A 113 -10.99 19.36 4.70
N ILE A 114 -9.94 19.43 3.86
CA ILE A 114 -8.59 19.76 4.35
C ILE A 114 -8.52 21.24 4.76
N SER A 115 -9.10 22.14 3.96
CA SER A 115 -9.11 23.60 4.26
C SER A 115 -9.82 23.91 5.58
N ASP A 116 -10.91 23.21 5.87
CA ASP A 116 -11.65 23.32 7.14
C ASP A 116 -10.80 22.87 8.33
N ARG A 117 -10.07 21.74 8.21
CA ARG A 117 -9.15 21.28 9.25
C ARG A 117 -7.99 22.25 9.47
N LEU A 118 -7.47 22.84 8.40
CA LEU A 118 -6.43 23.88 8.47
C LEU A 118 -6.96 25.23 8.97
N ARG A 119 -8.30 25.36 9.09
CA ARG A 119 -9.02 26.58 9.51
C ARG A 119 -8.76 27.76 8.56
N PHE A 120 -8.77 27.48 7.26
CA PHE A 120 -8.70 28.57 6.28
C PHE A 120 -9.99 29.39 6.30
N SER A 121 -9.86 30.72 6.32
CA SER A 121 -10.98 31.65 6.46
C SER A 121 -11.85 31.73 5.19
N GLN A 122 -11.35 31.32 4.06
CA GLN A 122 -12.04 31.39 2.77
C GLN A 122 -12.17 29.99 2.17
N ARG A 123 -13.34 29.70 1.59
CA ARG A 123 -13.55 28.47 0.82
C ARG A 123 -12.68 28.52 -0.43
N VAL A 124 -11.97 27.43 -0.68
CA VAL A 124 -11.14 27.27 -1.86
C VAL A 124 -12.02 26.76 -3.01
N ASP A 125 -12.01 27.49 -4.12
CA ASP A 125 -12.65 27.10 -5.37
C ASP A 125 -11.57 26.63 -6.35
N ILE A 126 -11.60 25.34 -6.72
CA ILE A 126 -10.60 24.76 -7.64
C ILE A 126 -10.77 25.26 -9.06
N GLY A 127 -11.94 25.77 -9.45
CA GLY A 127 -12.20 26.39 -10.77
C GLY A 127 -11.63 27.82 -10.90
N ASP A 128 -11.30 28.49 -9.79
CA ASP A 128 -10.67 29.81 -9.78
C ASP A 128 -9.16 29.71 -9.53
N ALA A 129 -8.37 30.03 -10.56
CA ALA A 129 -6.92 29.99 -10.48
C ALA A 129 -6.34 30.88 -9.35
N ASN A 130 -6.95 32.03 -9.06
CA ASN A 130 -6.51 32.93 -7.98
C ASN A 130 -6.80 32.28 -6.60
N SER A 131 -7.96 31.67 -6.44
CA SER A 131 -8.32 30.92 -5.21
C SER A 131 -7.34 29.78 -4.96
N VAL A 132 -7.03 28.99 -5.99
CA VAL A 132 -6.05 27.88 -5.93
C VAL A 132 -4.65 28.39 -5.56
N GLN A 133 -4.15 29.43 -6.22
CA GLN A 133 -2.83 29.96 -5.94
C GLN A 133 -2.70 30.51 -4.51
N LYS A 134 -3.74 31.18 -4.02
CA LYS A 134 -3.80 31.68 -2.64
C LYS A 134 -3.80 30.54 -1.63
N ALA A 135 -4.56 29.47 -1.90
CA ALA A 135 -4.60 28.30 -1.03
C ALA A 135 -3.24 27.57 -0.97
N ILE A 136 -2.53 27.46 -2.11
CA ILE A 136 -1.17 26.91 -2.16
C ILE A 136 -0.20 27.76 -1.32
N GLN A 137 -0.30 29.09 -1.40
CA GLN A 137 0.53 30.00 -0.58
C GLN A 137 0.27 29.82 0.91
N LEU A 138 -1.00 29.79 1.32
CA LEU A 138 -1.38 29.57 2.72
C LEU A 138 -0.91 28.19 3.22
N ALA A 139 -1.06 27.15 2.43
CA ALA A 139 -0.58 25.82 2.78
C ALA A 139 0.95 25.80 2.93
N THR A 140 1.68 26.50 2.06
CA THR A 140 3.15 26.62 2.15
C THR A 140 3.56 27.35 3.42
N GLN A 141 2.86 28.42 3.77
CA GLN A 141 3.11 29.15 5.02
C GLN A 141 2.90 28.26 6.26
N VAL A 142 1.83 27.48 6.29
CA VAL A 142 1.58 26.51 7.39
C VAL A 142 2.74 25.50 7.50
N ILE A 143 3.23 24.97 6.37
CA ILE A 143 4.36 24.04 6.37
C ILE A 143 5.63 24.68 6.97
N GLU A 144 5.91 25.92 6.60
CA GLU A 144 7.05 26.69 7.12
C GLU A 144 6.91 26.96 8.63
N GLU A 145 5.73 27.41 9.09
CA GLU A 145 5.43 27.65 10.49
C GLU A 145 5.59 26.40 11.37
N GLU A 146 5.25 25.23 10.83
CA GLU A 146 5.37 23.93 11.51
C GLU A 146 6.78 23.32 11.40
N GLY A 147 7.70 23.98 10.71
CA GLY A 147 9.10 23.55 10.58
C GLY A 147 9.37 22.45 9.54
N GLY A 148 8.48 22.26 8.58
CA GLY A 148 8.62 21.35 7.45
C GLY A 148 7.48 20.35 7.25
N GLU A 149 7.38 19.79 6.06
CA GLU A 149 6.24 19.01 5.54
C GLU A 149 5.81 17.81 6.42
N GLY A 150 6.75 17.17 7.12
CA GLY A 150 6.49 15.94 7.91
C GLY A 150 6.46 16.15 9.42
N ARG A 151 6.69 17.36 9.92
CA ARG A 151 6.94 17.63 11.35
C ARG A 151 5.71 17.51 12.23
N SER A 152 4.55 17.85 11.72
CA SER A 152 3.28 17.79 12.46
C SER A 152 2.14 17.26 11.60
N GLN A 153 1.03 16.88 12.23
CA GLN A 153 -0.19 16.51 11.52
C GLN A 153 -0.67 17.68 10.63
N ARG A 154 -0.63 18.90 11.15
CA ARG A 154 -1.05 20.11 10.44
C ARG A 154 -0.16 20.38 9.21
N ALA A 155 1.15 20.19 9.32
CA ALA A 155 2.07 20.31 8.18
C ALA A 155 1.80 19.24 7.09
N ARG A 156 1.52 17.98 7.50
CA ARG A 156 1.15 16.92 6.57
C ARG A 156 -0.15 17.21 5.83
N GLU A 157 -1.16 17.73 6.51
CA GLU A 157 -2.43 18.15 5.90
C GLU A 157 -2.24 19.30 4.92
N ALA A 158 -1.45 20.31 5.30
CA ALA A 158 -1.12 21.44 4.43
C ALA A 158 -0.36 21.00 3.17
N ASN A 159 0.60 20.07 3.32
CA ASN A 159 1.30 19.51 2.17
C ASN A 159 0.38 18.67 1.27
N GLY A 160 -0.52 17.88 1.85
CA GLY A 160 -1.56 17.17 1.12
C GLY A 160 -2.44 18.09 0.28
N LEU A 161 -2.89 19.20 0.85
CA LEU A 161 -3.67 20.23 0.13
C LEU A 161 -2.87 20.85 -1.03
N LYS A 162 -1.63 21.26 -0.76
CA LYS A 162 -0.72 21.83 -1.77
C LYS A 162 -0.55 20.90 -2.96
N LEU A 163 -0.23 19.63 -2.69
CA LEU A 163 -0.02 18.61 -3.74
C LEU A 163 -1.31 18.32 -4.52
N LEU A 164 -2.45 18.25 -3.85
CA LEU A 164 -3.75 18.04 -4.48
C LEU A 164 -4.10 19.17 -5.46
N LEU A 165 -3.91 20.41 -5.04
CA LEU A 165 -4.15 21.59 -5.89
C LEU A 165 -3.17 21.69 -7.06
N GLN A 166 -1.89 21.41 -6.84
CA GLN A 166 -0.88 21.35 -7.90
C GLN A 166 -1.17 20.22 -8.90
N GLY A 167 -1.56 19.05 -8.40
CA GLY A 167 -1.95 17.92 -9.21
C GLY A 167 -3.18 18.20 -10.05
N TYR A 168 -4.19 18.86 -9.49
CA TYR A 168 -5.37 19.30 -10.23
C TYR A 168 -4.98 20.25 -11.38
N GLN A 169 -4.18 21.29 -11.10
CA GLN A 169 -3.72 22.22 -12.15
C GLN A 169 -2.95 21.53 -13.26
N ALA A 170 -2.08 20.57 -12.91
CA ALA A 170 -1.26 19.87 -13.88
C ALA A 170 -2.04 18.84 -14.74
N ASN A 171 -3.23 18.41 -14.30
CA ASN A 171 -4.00 17.33 -14.91
C ASN A 171 -5.45 17.72 -15.21
N ALA A 172 -5.78 19.01 -15.23
CA ALA A 172 -7.15 19.49 -15.42
C ALA A 172 -7.81 18.96 -16.70
N ASP A 173 -7.05 18.76 -17.75
CA ASP A 173 -7.49 18.21 -19.04
C ASP A 173 -7.89 16.72 -18.98
N ARG A 174 -7.48 16.01 -17.94
CA ARG A 174 -7.73 14.58 -17.72
C ARG A 174 -8.82 14.33 -16.69
N ILE A 175 -9.08 15.32 -15.84
CA ILE A 175 -10.05 15.25 -14.76
C ILE A 175 -11.42 15.69 -15.24
N HIS A 176 -12.41 14.79 -15.11
CA HIS A 176 -13.79 15.08 -15.52
C HIS A 176 -14.61 15.55 -14.32
N PRO A 177 -15.60 16.44 -14.50
CA PRO A 177 -16.42 16.95 -13.39
C PRO A 177 -17.13 15.88 -12.55
N THR A 178 -17.65 14.82 -13.17
CA THR A 178 -18.56 13.85 -12.53
C THR A 178 -18.21 12.38 -12.75
N VAL A 179 -17.27 12.05 -13.64
CA VAL A 179 -16.92 10.67 -13.98
C VAL A 179 -15.43 10.44 -13.73
N ASN A 180 -15.10 9.34 -13.06
CA ASN A 180 -13.71 8.96 -12.86
C ASN A 180 -13.11 8.46 -14.20
N ASN A 181 -12.35 9.31 -14.87
CA ASN A 181 -11.68 8.96 -16.10
C ASN A 181 -10.51 8.00 -15.85
N SER A 182 -10.43 6.96 -16.68
CA SER A 182 -9.34 6.00 -16.67
C SER A 182 -8.59 6.05 -17.98
N PHE A 183 -7.28 6.13 -17.90
CA PHE A 183 -6.40 6.17 -19.08
C PHE A 183 -5.44 4.98 -19.04
N SER A 184 -5.26 4.33 -20.18
CA SER A 184 -4.13 3.43 -20.37
C SER A 184 -2.82 4.22 -20.40
N MET A 185 -1.70 3.56 -20.14
CA MET A 185 -0.38 4.22 -20.25
C MET A 185 -0.15 4.81 -21.65
N ASP A 186 -0.58 4.10 -22.71
CA ASP A 186 -0.49 4.60 -24.09
C ASP A 186 -1.35 5.85 -24.31
N GLY A 187 -2.56 5.90 -23.71
CA GLY A 187 -3.43 7.06 -23.75
C GLY A 187 -2.85 8.29 -23.04
N LEU A 188 -1.88 8.10 -22.14
CA LEU A 188 -1.12 9.15 -21.48
C LEU A 188 0.23 9.43 -22.17
N GLY A 189 0.56 8.71 -23.25
CA GLY A 189 1.81 8.85 -24.00
C GLY A 189 3.02 8.14 -23.37
N PHE A 190 2.80 7.19 -22.47
CA PHE A 190 3.86 6.39 -21.84
C PHE A 190 4.08 5.11 -22.65
N GLY A 191 5.31 4.85 -23.05
CA GLY A 191 5.70 3.65 -23.79
C GLY A 191 6.00 2.45 -22.90
N THR A 192 6.21 2.67 -21.60
CA THR A 192 6.59 1.63 -20.63
C THR A 192 5.85 1.78 -19.30
N ILE A 193 5.69 0.65 -18.61
CA ILE A 193 5.13 0.65 -17.25
C ILE A 193 6.00 1.46 -16.26
N ALA A 194 7.31 1.54 -16.51
CA ALA A 194 8.24 2.34 -15.71
C ALA A 194 7.96 3.84 -15.85
N GLU A 195 7.64 4.33 -17.05
CA GLU A 195 7.26 5.74 -17.28
C GLU A 195 5.93 6.06 -16.59
N ALA A 196 4.93 5.18 -16.70
CA ALA A 196 3.66 5.34 -16.01
C ALA A 196 3.85 5.35 -14.47
N SER A 197 4.70 4.48 -13.95
CA SER A 197 5.07 4.44 -12.54
C SER A 197 5.80 5.73 -12.11
N ASN A 198 6.76 6.22 -12.91
CA ASN A 198 7.47 7.47 -12.62
C ASN A 198 6.53 8.67 -12.58
N TYR A 199 5.56 8.74 -13.49
CA TYR A 199 4.52 9.77 -13.46
C TYR A 199 3.65 9.68 -12.19
N ALA A 200 3.17 8.48 -11.86
CA ALA A 200 2.31 8.25 -10.71
C ALA A 200 3.03 8.49 -9.36
N ARG A 201 4.35 8.35 -9.31
CA ARG A 201 5.17 8.59 -8.11
C ARG A 201 5.39 10.06 -7.79
N GLN A 202 5.17 10.96 -8.71
CA GLN A 202 5.27 12.40 -8.43
C GLN A 202 4.13 12.82 -7.49
N GLY A 203 4.45 13.43 -6.35
CA GLY A 203 3.49 13.69 -5.29
C GLY A 203 2.22 14.43 -5.73
N ALA A 204 2.36 15.41 -6.61
CA ALA A 204 1.22 16.14 -7.17
C ALA A 204 0.34 15.24 -8.05
N ASN A 205 0.93 14.43 -8.93
CA ASN A 205 0.15 13.51 -9.76
C ASN A 205 -0.53 12.41 -8.92
N SER A 206 0.20 11.85 -7.94
CA SER A 206 -0.35 10.86 -7.01
C SER A 206 -1.58 11.38 -6.28
N ALA A 207 -1.59 12.66 -5.90
CA ALA A 207 -2.68 13.26 -5.12
C ALA A 207 -4.03 13.31 -5.88
N VAL A 208 -4.02 13.31 -7.20
CA VAL A 208 -5.23 13.34 -8.04
C VAL A 208 -5.59 11.98 -8.65
N LEU A 209 -4.79 10.95 -8.37
CA LEU A 209 -5.07 9.58 -8.80
C LEU A 209 -5.85 8.82 -7.74
N LYS A 210 -7.02 8.34 -8.11
CA LYS A 210 -7.90 7.51 -7.26
C LYS A 210 -7.44 6.06 -7.19
N LYS A 211 -7.00 5.52 -8.33
CA LYS A 211 -6.58 4.13 -8.48
C LYS A 211 -5.51 4.01 -9.56
N ILE A 212 -4.57 3.11 -9.34
CA ILE A 212 -3.59 2.69 -10.32
C ILE A 212 -3.63 1.17 -10.43
N GLU A 213 -3.71 0.65 -11.64
CA GLU A 213 -3.67 -0.77 -11.91
C GLU A 213 -2.45 -1.07 -12.78
N TYR A 214 -1.54 -1.85 -12.23
CA TYR A 214 -0.38 -2.37 -12.92
C TYR A 214 -0.63 -3.82 -13.30
N TYR A 215 -0.35 -4.16 -14.54
CA TYR A 215 -0.35 -5.53 -15.05
C TYR A 215 1.06 -5.83 -15.50
N CYS A 216 1.78 -6.68 -14.77
CA CYS A 216 3.18 -6.96 -15.01
C CYS A 216 3.51 -8.45 -14.94
N HIS A 217 4.56 -8.82 -15.65
CA HIS A 217 5.06 -10.19 -15.61
C HIS A 217 5.89 -10.42 -14.35
N HIS A 218 5.41 -11.31 -13.49
CA HIS A 218 6.16 -11.78 -12.33
C HIS A 218 5.64 -13.15 -11.87
N PRO A 219 6.52 -14.12 -11.52
CA PRO A 219 6.10 -15.46 -11.10
C PRO A 219 5.13 -15.47 -9.91
N LEU A 220 5.30 -14.58 -8.96
CA LEU A 220 4.39 -14.41 -7.81
C LEU A 220 2.94 -14.13 -8.24
N LEU A 221 2.73 -13.45 -9.36
CA LEU A 221 1.42 -13.07 -9.86
C LEU A 221 0.80 -14.11 -10.79
N ALA A 222 1.61 -14.95 -11.41
CA ALA A 222 1.20 -15.90 -12.46
C ALA A 222 0.10 -16.89 -12.01
N GLY A 223 0.00 -17.18 -10.71
CA GLY A 223 -1.05 -18.02 -10.12
C GLY A 223 -2.40 -17.29 -9.85
N GLY A 224 -2.60 -16.07 -10.35
CA GLY A 224 -3.78 -15.26 -10.08
C GLY A 224 -3.68 -14.42 -8.81
N ASN A 225 -2.50 -14.33 -8.19
CA ASN A 225 -2.29 -13.42 -7.06
C ASN A 225 -2.37 -11.97 -7.53
N VAL A 226 -3.07 -11.16 -6.75
CA VAL A 226 -3.23 -9.73 -6.96
C VAL A 226 -2.80 -9.02 -5.68
N LEU A 227 -1.80 -8.13 -5.79
CA LEU A 227 -1.34 -7.34 -4.66
C LEU A 227 -2.04 -5.98 -4.67
N ILE A 228 -2.58 -5.58 -3.51
CA ILE A 228 -3.30 -4.32 -3.35
C ILE A 228 -2.59 -3.50 -2.28
N ASP A 229 -1.94 -2.41 -2.69
CA ASP A 229 -1.38 -1.41 -1.77
C ASP A 229 -2.46 -0.40 -1.41
N THR A 230 -2.66 -0.18 -0.12
CA THR A 230 -3.67 0.75 0.38
C THR A 230 -3.03 2.03 0.93
N PRO A 231 -3.78 3.13 0.98
CA PRO A 231 -3.42 4.29 1.79
C PRO A 231 -3.11 3.91 3.25
N GLY A 232 -2.39 4.77 3.97
CA GLY A 232 -2.15 4.58 5.40
C GLY A 232 -3.45 4.64 6.21
N ILE A 233 -3.58 3.79 7.24
CA ILE A 233 -4.71 3.84 8.19
C ILE A 233 -4.69 5.11 9.05
N ASP A 234 -3.54 5.77 9.13
CA ASP A 234 -3.26 7.04 9.78
C ASP A 234 -3.16 8.21 8.76
N ALA A 235 -3.70 8.01 7.54
CA ALA A 235 -3.62 9.03 6.50
C ALA A 235 -4.23 10.36 6.99
N PRO A 236 -3.58 11.49 6.70
CA PRO A 236 -4.06 12.81 7.14
C PRO A 236 -5.41 13.16 6.51
N ILE A 237 -5.73 12.60 5.37
CA ILE A 237 -7.02 12.73 4.70
C ILE A 237 -7.91 11.57 5.17
N LYS A 238 -9.01 11.89 5.83
CA LYS A 238 -9.91 10.90 6.46
C LYS A 238 -10.45 9.89 5.46
N GLU A 239 -10.81 10.33 4.27
CA GLU A 239 -11.30 9.48 3.18
C GLU A 239 -10.29 8.41 2.78
N HIS A 240 -8.99 8.72 2.85
CA HIS A 240 -7.93 7.76 2.55
C HIS A 240 -7.82 6.68 3.64
N ALA A 241 -7.89 7.07 4.91
CA ALA A 241 -7.93 6.12 6.01
C ALA A 241 -9.18 5.22 5.93
N GLU A 242 -10.36 5.79 5.64
CA GLU A 242 -11.59 5.03 5.44
C GLU A 242 -11.49 4.08 4.26
N LEU A 243 -10.81 4.49 3.18
CA LEU A 243 -10.56 3.65 2.02
C LEU A 243 -9.69 2.43 2.38
N ALA A 244 -8.62 2.65 3.17
CA ALA A 244 -7.81 1.55 3.68
C ALA A 244 -8.65 0.56 4.51
N TYR A 245 -9.49 1.05 5.42
CA TYR A 245 -10.38 0.20 6.20
C TYR A 245 -11.41 -0.53 5.35
N ARG A 246 -11.92 0.08 4.29
CA ARG A 246 -12.81 -0.61 3.33
C ARG A 246 -12.11 -1.77 2.64
N CYS A 247 -10.87 -1.57 2.17
CA CYS A 247 -10.09 -2.65 1.57
C CYS A 247 -9.80 -3.79 2.56
N ILE A 248 -9.49 -3.48 3.84
CA ILE A 248 -9.26 -4.48 4.89
C ILE A 248 -10.52 -5.32 5.14
N ASN A 249 -11.67 -4.67 5.18
CA ASN A 249 -12.96 -5.32 5.46
C ASN A 249 -13.63 -5.90 4.22
N ASP A 250 -13.04 -5.70 3.04
CA ASP A 250 -13.62 -6.21 1.80
C ASP A 250 -13.73 -7.74 1.87
N PRO A 251 -14.93 -8.29 1.75
CA PRO A 251 -15.10 -9.74 1.73
C PRO A 251 -14.42 -10.40 0.52
N GLU A 252 -14.16 -9.66 -0.54
CA GLU A 252 -13.41 -10.15 -1.71
C GLU A 252 -11.90 -10.26 -1.44
N ALA A 253 -11.34 -9.56 -0.44
CA ALA A 253 -9.95 -9.72 -0.07
C ALA A 253 -9.66 -11.14 0.44
N SER A 254 -8.73 -11.87 -0.19
CA SER A 254 -8.39 -13.26 0.15
C SER A 254 -7.47 -13.34 1.35
N ALA A 255 -6.53 -12.41 1.45
CA ALA A 255 -5.65 -12.23 2.60
C ALA A 255 -5.42 -10.74 2.88
N VAL A 256 -5.12 -10.41 4.13
CA VAL A 256 -4.74 -9.06 4.54
C VAL A 256 -3.39 -9.15 5.25
N ILE A 257 -2.40 -8.46 4.71
CA ILE A 257 -1.07 -8.31 5.30
C ILE A 257 -1.04 -6.97 6.02
N VAL A 258 -1.08 -6.99 7.35
CA VAL A 258 -0.97 -5.78 8.17
C VAL A 258 0.50 -5.53 8.47
N VAL A 259 1.03 -4.42 7.96
CA VAL A 259 2.42 -4.02 8.10
C VAL A 259 2.55 -2.98 9.21
N TYR A 260 3.37 -3.28 10.21
CA TYR A 260 3.59 -2.45 11.41
C TYR A 260 4.95 -1.78 11.36
N GLN A 261 5.02 -0.59 11.97
CA GLN A 261 6.26 0.18 12.10
C GLN A 261 6.90 0.09 13.50
N ILE A 262 6.56 -0.90 14.29
CA ILE A 262 7.02 -1.09 15.67
C ILE A 262 8.56 -1.06 15.76
N ALA A 263 9.24 -1.55 14.74
CA ALA A 263 10.70 -1.59 14.71
C ALA A 263 11.38 -0.20 14.75
N THR A 264 10.65 0.88 14.47
CA THR A 264 11.20 2.25 14.49
C THR A 264 11.30 2.86 15.87
N SER A 265 10.38 2.52 16.78
CA SER A 265 10.30 3.11 18.13
C SER A 265 10.21 2.09 19.26
N GLY A 266 9.92 0.83 18.93
CA GLY A 266 9.58 -0.21 19.89
C GLY A 266 8.17 -0.11 20.44
N GLU A 267 7.32 0.78 19.89
CA GLU A 267 5.95 1.03 20.35
C GLU A 267 4.95 0.85 19.21
N ILE A 268 3.71 0.51 19.55
CA ILE A 268 2.58 0.48 18.64
C ILE A 268 1.88 1.84 18.72
N ILE A 269 1.56 2.44 17.59
CA ILE A 269 0.78 3.68 17.54
C ILE A 269 -0.71 3.38 17.77
N GLN A 270 -1.49 4.40 18.11
CA GLN A 270 -2.92 4.23 18.48
C GLN A 270 -3.73 3.63 17.33
N GLU A 271 -3.49 4.05 16.10
CA GLU A 271 -4.18 3.55 14.90
C GLU A 271 -3.90 2.06 14.66
N GLU A 272 -2.70 1.59 14.97
CA GLU A 272 -2.35 0.16 14.91
C GLU A 272 -3.05 -0.63 16.02
N ILE A 273 -3.19 -0.06 17.21
CA ILE A 273 -3.94 -0.67 18.34
C ILE A 273 -5.40 -0.82 17.94
N ASP A 274 -6.02 0.25 17.45
CA ASP A 274 -7.42 0.26 17.02
C ASP A 274 -7.68 -0.76 15.91
N LEU A 275 -6.74 -0.89 14.97
CA LEU A 275 -6.82 -1.91 13.92
C LEU A 275 -6.71 -3.32 14.49
N LEU A 276 -5.78 -3.58 15.40
CA LEU A 276 -5.64 -4.88 16.08
C LEU A 276 -6.91 -5.28 16.84
N GLU A 277 -7.55 -4.33 17.52
CA GLU A 277 -8.80 -4.58 18.23
C GLU A 277 -9.94 -4.93 17.27
N LYS A 278 -10.07 -4.21 16.14
CA LYS A 278 -11.03 -4.53 15.08
C LYS A 278 -10.81 -5.92 14.48
N ILE A 279 -9.55 -6.30 14.24
CA ILE A 279 -9.19 -7.64 13.77
C ILE A 279 -9.59 -8.71 14.77
N LYS A 280 -9.28 -8.52 16.07
CA LYS A 280 -9.63 -9.46 17.14
C LYS A 280 -11.14 -9.64 17.28
N ALA A 281 -11.89 -8.56 17.13
CA ALA A 281 -13.36 -8.55 17.25
C ALA A 281 -14.08 -9.21 16.07
N ASN A 282 -13.44 -9.32 14.89
CA ASN A 282 -14.04 -9.89 13.69
C ASN A 282 -13.38 -11.23 13.30
N PRO A 283 -14.01 -12.38 13.58
CA PRO A 283 -13.46 -13.70 13.26
C PRO A 283 -13.14 -13.88 11.77
N GLY A 284 -14.02 -13.42 10.88
CA GLY A 284 -13.83 -13.52 9.43
C GLY A 284 -12.63 -12.73 8.92
N LEU A 285 -12.29 -11.63 9.60
CA LEU A 285 -11.09 -10.86 9.31
C LEU A 285 -9.85 -11.52 9.94
N ARG A 286 -9.94 -11.93 11.19
CA ARG A 286 -8.84 -12.56 11.94
C ARG A 286 -8.24 -13.75 11.19
N ASP A 287 -9.08 -14.58 10.58
CA ASP A 287 -8.65 -15.84 9.97
C ASP A 287 -7.90 -15.64 8.63
N ARG A 288 -7.94 -14.44 8.06
CA ARG A 288 -7.23 -14.07 6.81
C ARG A 288 -6.13 -13.02 7.00
N VAL A 289 -5.86 -12.60 8.25
CA VAL A 289 -4.84 -11.60 8.56
C VAL A 289 -3.49 -12.23 8.86
N PHE A 290 -2.46 -11.66 8.27
CA PHE A 290 -1.04 -11.91 8.56
C PHE A 290 -0.41 -10.62 9.06
N HIS A 291 0.40 -10.71 10.11
CA HIS A 291 1.06 -9.58 10.74
C HIS A 291 2.53 -9.52 10.32
N VAL A 292 2.97 -8.36 9.86
CA VAL A 292 4.34 -8.13 9.39
C VAL A 292 4.96 -6.98 10.17
N ILE A 293 5.99 -7.27 10.96
CA ILE A 293 6.83 -6.25 11.60
C ILE A 293 7.93 -5.91 10.61
N ASN A 294 7.75 -4.81 9.90
CA ASN A 294 8.71 -4.35 8.90
C ASN A 294 9.81 -3.49 9.51
N ARG A 295 10.84 -3.14 8.72
CA ARG A 295 12.00 -2.34 9.12
C ARG A 295 12.81 -2.94 10.26
N ILE A 296 12.85 -4.27 10.36
CA ILE A 296 13.55 -4.96 11.46
C ILE A 296 15.07 -4.69 11.45
N ASP A 297 15.62 -4.28 10.29
CA ASP A 297 16.99 -3.80 10.12
C ASP A 297 17.32 -2.65 11.08
N GLN A 298 16.38 -1.79 11.42
CA GLN A 298 16.57 -0.67 12.36
C GLN A 298 16.89 -1.13 13.79
N THR A 299 16.55 -2.36 14.14
CA THR A 299 16.81 -2.92 15.48
C THR A 299 18.18 -3.60 15.60
N TRP A 300 18.94 -3.73 14.51
CA TRP A 300 20.20 -4.52 14.52
C TRP A 300 21.29 -3.88 15.37
N PHE A 301 21.35 -2.55 15.37
CA PHE A 301 22.41 -1.77 16.03
C PHE A 301 22.02 -1.25 17.39
N ASP A 302 20.76 -1.43 17.81
CA ASP A 302 20.26 -1.02 19.11
C ASP A 302 19.65 -2.22 19.86
N PRO A 303 20.43 -2.85 20.76
CA PRO A 303 19.93 -3.97 21.57
C PRO A 303 18.72 -3.60 22.43
N ASN A 304 18.65 -2.35 22.93
CA ASN A 304 17.53 -1.91 23.77
C ASN A 304 16.25 -1.76 22.92
N LEU A 305 16.36 -1.18 21.73
CA LEU A 305 15.23 -1.10 20.80
C LEU A 305 14.76 -2.50 20.39
N ARG A 306 15.70 -3.42 20.12
CA ARG A 306 15.37 -4.81 19.79
C ARG A 306 14.62 -5.52 20.91
N GLU A 307 15.05 -5.34 22.16
CA GLU A 307 14.37 -5.90 23.33
C GLU A 307 12.98 -5.29 23.52
N LYS A 308 12.87 -3.96 23.36
CA LYS A 308 11.58 -3.25 23.42
C LYS A 308 10.61 -3.76 22.37
N VAL A 309 11.05 -3.91 21.12
CA VAL A 309 10.27 -4.47 20.02
C VAL A 309 9.80 -5.89 20.33
N ASN A 310 10.69 -6.76 20.81
CA ASN A 310 10.35 -8.14 21.21
C ASN A 310 9.29 -8.17 22.31
N THR A 311 9.43 -7.31 23.31
CA THR A 311 8.47 -7.18 24.42
C THR A 311 7.11 -6.70 23.94
N THR A 312 7.09 -5.71 23.05
CA THR A 312 5.86 -5.17 22.46
C THR A 312 5.14 -6.24 21.63
N ILE A 313 5.88 -6.97 20.79
CA ILE A 313 5.34 -8.08 20.00
C ILE A 313 4.71 -9.14 20.92
N ALA A 314 5.42 -9.58 21.93
CA ALA A 314 4.94 -10.61 22.86
C ALA A 314 3.68 -10.20 23.62
N LYS A 315 3.53 -8.90 23.94
CA LYS A 315 2.36 -8.37 24.66
C LYS A 315 1.14 -8.17 23.76
N SER A 316 1.34 -7.72 22.53
CA SER A 316 0.26 -7.21 21.68
C SER A 316 -0.28 -8.26 20.72
N PHE A 317 0.55 -9.22 20.31
CA PHE A 317 0.18 -10.22 19.33
C PHE A 317 -0.01 -11.59 19.96
N SER A 318 -1.26 -12.03 20.02
CA SER A 318 -1.64 -13.40 20.39
C SER A 318 -1.81 -14.31 19.18
N SER A 319 -1.33 -13.88 18.01
CA SER A 319 -1.43 -14.62 16.75
C SER A 319 -0.54 -15.87 16.77
N PRO A 320 -0.95 -16.95 16.10
CA PRO A 320 -0.10 -18.12 15.91
C PRO A 320 1.26 -17.73 15.31
N PRO A 321 2.35 -18.44 15.63
CA PRO A 321 3.70 -18.11 15.15
C PRO A 321 3.83 -18.11 13.61
N ASP A 322 2.96 -18.82 12.90
CA ASP A 322 2.89 -18.92 11.45
C ASP A 322 2.19 -17.72 10.78
N ARG A 323 1.66 -16.77 11.55
CA ARG A 323 0.99 -15.56 11.05
C ARG A 323 1.68 -14.26 11.45
N LEU A 324 2.85 -14.33 12.07
CA LEU A 324 3.65 -13.18 12.45
C LEU A 324 5.04 -13.26 11.83
N TYR A 325 5.36 -12.30 10.97
CA TYR A 325 6.61 -12.24 10.21
C TYR A 325 7.41 -11.00 10.57
N ARG A 326 8.73 -11.11 10.49
CA ARG A 326 9.68 -10.01 10.68
C ARG A 326 10.42 -9.80 9.36
N THR A 327 10.34 -8.59 8.82
CA THR A 327 10.85 -8.29 7.48
C THR A 327 11.63 -6.98 7.45
N SER A 328 12.43 -6.83 6.40
CA SER A 328 12.95 -5.55 5.93
C SER A 328 12.69 -5.46 4.43
N GLY A 329 11.64 -4.74 4.05
CA GLY A 329 11.32 -4.50 2.64
C GLY A 329 12.46 -3.79 1.91
N LEU A 330 13.16 -2.87 2.58
CA LEU A 330 14.30 -2.15 2.01
C LEU A 330 15.45 -3.10 1.66
N LEU A 331 15.87 -3.94 2.60
CA LEU A 331 16.96 -4.89 2.36
C LEU A 331 16.57 -5.99 1.38
N GLY A 332 15.31 -6.45 1.42
CA GLY A 332 14.77 -7.39 0.44
C GLY A 332 14.85 -6.85 -0.97
N PHE A 333 14.40 -5.60 -1.17
CA PHE A 333 14.41 -4.94 -2.47
C PHE A 333 15.83 -4.77 -3.03
N TYR A 334 16.73 -4.16 -2.27
CA TYR A 334 18.12 -3.97 -2.73
C TYR A 334 18.89 -5.28 -2.86
N GLY A 335 18.63 -6.25 -1.99
CA GLY A 335 19.20 -7.59 -2.09
C GLY A 335 18.82 -8.28 -3.41
N SER A 336 17.57 -8.19 -3.82
CA SER A 336 17.09 -8.73 -5.10
C SER A 336 17.74 -8.02 -6.30
N LEU A 337 17.89 -6.69 -6.24
CA LEU A 337 18.58 -5.93 -7.29
C LEU A 337 20.07 -6.33 -7.38
N LEU A 338 20.76 -6.47 -6.25
CA LEU A 338 22.15 -6.88 -6.22
C LEU A 338 22.38 -8.29 -6.78
N LEU A 339 21.43 -9.21 -6.58
CA LEU A 339 21.51 -10.56 -7.15
C LEU A 339 21.36 -10.57 -8.69
N LYS A 340 20.64 -9.60 -9.24
CA LYS A 340 20.41 -9.47 -10.69
C LYS A 340 21.49 -8.67 -11.42
N CYS A 341 22.30 -7.90 -10.69
CA CYS A 341 23.29 -7.03 -11.30
C CYS A 341 24.59 -7.78 -11.63
N GLY A 342 25.17 -7.47 -12.81
CA GLY A 342 26.52 -7.79 -13.16
C GLY A 342 27.55 -7.02 -12.31
N GLU A 343 28.83 -7.46 -12.30
CA GLU A 343 29.88 -6.82 -11.50
C GLU A 343 30.04 -5.31 -11.76
N ARG A 344 29.81 -4.83 -13.00
CA ARG A 344 29.90 -3.41 -13.37
C ARG A 344 28.76 -2.55 -12.79
N ASP A 345 27.56 -3.10 -12.70
CA ASP A 345 26.37 -2.37 -12.23
C ASP A 345 26.29 -2.33 -10.71
N ARG A 346 27.05 -3.21 -10.05
CA ARG A 346 27.11 -3.33 -8.59
C ARG A 346 27.59 -2.05 -7.91
N TYR A 347 28.52 -1.31 -8.53
CA TYR A 347 29.03 -0.04 -7.98
C TYR A 347 27.96 1.06 -7.87
N GLY A 348 27.04 1.15 -8.82
CA GLY A 348 25.93 2.10 -8.76
C GLY A 348 24.95 1.76 -7.64
N LEU A 349 24.62 0.48 -7.48
CA LEU A 349 23.73 -0.01 -6.42
C LEU A 349 24.36 0.06 -5.03
N ASP A 350 25.68 -0.21 -4.91
CA ASP A 350 26.42 0.00 -3.67
C ASP A 350 26.39 1.47 -3.23
N SER A 351 26.39 2.41 -4.17
CA SER A 351 26.27 3.84 -3.90
C SER A 351 24.85 4.21 -3.44
N ILE A 352 23.82 3.71 -4.09
CA ILE A 352 22.42 3.93 -3.73
C ILE A 352 22.12 3.28 -2.37
N PHE A 353 22.53 2.02 -2.19
CA PHE A 353 22.42 1.30 -0.92
C PHE A 353 23.15 2.02 0.21
N ALA A 354 24.32 2.59 -0.08
CA ALA A 354 25.08 3.38 0.86
C ALA A 354 24.43 4.70 1.25
N ASN A 355 23.74 5.36 0.32
CA ASN A 355 23.05 6.61 0.58
C ASN A 355 21.76 6.39 1.37
N GLU A 356 21.01 5.35 1.04
CA GLU A 356 19.77 4.98 1.72
C GLU A 356 20.01 4.34 3.11
N ILE A 357 21.16 3.68 3.29
CA ILE A 357 21.54 3.00 4.52
C ILE A 357 22.88 3.60 5.04
N SER A 358 23.06 4.91 4.84
CA SER A 358 24.31 5.62 5.22
C SER A 358 24.68 5.44 6.69
N GLU A 359 23.71 5.31 7.59
CA GLU A 359 23.94 5.00 9.00
C GLU A 359 24.55 3.61 9.23
N LEU A 360 24.26 2.64 8.35
CA LEU A 360 24.86 1.31 8.40
C LEU A 360 26.35 1.31 8.04
N LYS A 361 26.77 2.17 7.11
CA LYS A 361 28.18 2.29 6.70
C LYS A 361 29.06 3.05 7.69
N LEU A 362 28.47 3.96 8.46
CA LEU A 362 29.20 4.78 9.44
C LEU A 362 29.52 4.02 10.73
N ARG A 363 28.96 2.84 10.94
CA ARG A 363 29.20 2.01 12.12
C ARG A 363 30.23 0.92 11.81
N THR A 364 31.34 0.93 12.52
CA THR A 364 32.42 -0.05 12.39
C THR A 364 32.03 -1.46 12.81
N ASP A 365 30.95 -1.59 13.55
CA ASP A 365 30.33 -2.83 14.04
C ASP A 365 29.17 -3.34 13.15
N ALA A 366 28.84 -2.60 12.09
CA ALA A 366 27.84 -3.06 11.13
C ALA A 366 28.37 -4.28 10.38
N PRO A 367 27.59 -5.38 10.25
CA PRO A 367 27.97 -6.49 9.40
C PRO A 367 28.16 -5.97 7.99
N LYS A 368 29.36 -6.22 7.42
CA LYS A 368 29.57 -5.92 6.01
C LYS A 368 28.59 -6.72 5.20
N PHE A 369 27.98 -6.12 4.20
CA PHE A 369 26.95 -6.77 3.38
C PHE A 369 27.43 -8.11 2.81
N ASN A 370 28.73 -8.24 2.52
CA ASN A 370 29.38 -9.47 2.05
C ASN A 370 29.58 -10.53 3.16
N GLU A 371 29.40 -10.17 4.42
CA GLU A 371 29.52 -11.07 5.59
C GLU A 371 28.15 -11.53 6.11
N LEU A 372 27.05 -11.00 5.57
CA LEU A 372 25.74 -11.57 5.80
C LEU A 372 25.77 -13.01 5.26
N PRO A 373 25.49 -14.03 6.10
CA PRO A 373 25.60 -15.40 5.68
C PRO A 373 24.78 -15.61 4.42
N HIS A 374 25.41 -16.12 3.38
CA HIS A 374 24.74 -16.67 2.21
C HIS A 374 23.92 -17.89 2.68
N ARG A 375 22.82 -17.66 3.35
CA ARG A 375 21.79 -18.68 3.54
C ARG A 375 21.11 -18.86 2.20
N THR A 376 21.76 -19.63 1.35
CA THR A 376 21.12 -20.29 0.23
C THR A 376 19.92 -21.06 0.77
N GLY A 377 18.75 -20.62 0.39
CA GLY A 377 17.51 -21.34 0.64
C GLY A 377 16.88 -21.05 2.01
N ARG A 378 15.77 -20.36 1.93
CA ARG A 378 14.79 -19.99 2.97
C ARG A 378 15.05 -18.65 3.65
N TRP A 379 14.87 -17.59 2.90
CA TRP A 379 14.08 -16.50 3.43
C TRP A 379 12.67 -17.07 3.54
N GLY A 380 12.24 -17.36 4.76
CA GLY A 380 10.89 -17.83 5.00
C GLY A 380 9.92 -16.69 4.67
N PHE A 381 9.29 -16.78 3.52
CA PHE A 381 7.99 -16.21 3.22
C PHE A 381 6.95 -17.26 3.56
#